data_152085b6c90b99d0c5dc304ec2514a2c
#
_entry.id   152085b6c90b99d0c5dc304ec2514a2c
#
_cell.length_a   1.000
_cell.length_b   1.000
_cell.length_c   1.000
_cell.angle_alpha   90.00
_cell.angle_beta   90.00
_cell.angle_gamma   90.00
#
_symmetry.space_group_name_H-M   'P 1'
#
loop_
_entity.id
_entity.type
_entity.pdbx_description
1 polymer ?
#
loop_
_entity_poly.entity_id
_entity_poly.type
_entity_poly.pdbx_seq_one_letter_code
_entity_poly.pdbx_strand_id
1 'polypeptide(L)'
;EILNTQQQRVSLESNRAAYLRMLALLIGENLATDTQLVKPIVPQGNSSDVINRPELSLYTAQENSINVKEQALKTGYRPQLGLFAQGAYGNPGLNMLKNSFEPYYIVGARLSWNFGSLYTLKNDKRKFTTERQRIQSNRDLFLFNTHLQLAEQQGVITALQKQMKTDNEIIRLRTNIRKSAEAKVANGTLTVTEMLRELTNENLARQNKALHEIQLLMDMYQQKHLTN
;
A
#
# COMPACT_ATOMS: atom_id res chain seq x y z
N GLU A 1 -44.08 -4.43 1.74
CA GLU A 1 -42.97 -3.95 2.60
C GLU A 1 -42.25 -5.09 3.32
N ILE A 2 -42.98 -6.03 3.99
CA ILE A 2 -42.37 -7.18 4.71
C ILE A 2 -41.44 -7.99 3.78
N LEU A 3 -41.88 -8.35 2.57
CA LEU A 3 -41.08 -9.11 1.61
C LEU A 3 -39.83 -8.32 1.17
N ASN A 4 -39.92 -7.02 0.97
CA ASN A 4 -38.78 -6.18 0.64
C ASN A 4 -37.76 -6.13 1.77
N THR A 5 -38.23 -6.02 3.01
CA THR A 5 -37.35 -6.05 4.20
C THR A 5 -36.66 -7.41 4.36
N GLN A 6 -37.38 -8.52 4.12
CA GLN A 6 -36.81 -9.87 4.12
C GLN A 6 -35.73 -10.02 3.02
N GLN A 7 -35.98 -9.51 1.83
CA GLN A 7 -35.03 -9.55 0.72
C GLN A 7 -33.75 -8.74 1.04
N GLN A 8 -33.91 -7.55 1.63
CA GLN A 8 -32.78 -6.74 2.10
C GLN A 8 -31.98 -7.45 3.19
N ARG A 9 -32.65 -8.09 4.13
CA ARG A 9 -31.99 -8.89 5.18
C ARG A 9 -31.15 -10.01 4.60
N VAL A 10 -31.72 -10.80 3.68
CA VAL A 10 -30.98 -11.90 3.00
C VAL A 10 -29.75 -11.37 2.28
N SER A 11 -29.88 -10.24 1.57
CA SER A 11 -28.75 -9.59 0.90
C SER A 11 -27.65 -9.17 1.88
N LEU A 12 -28.01 -8.54 3.01
CA LEU A 12 -27.06 -8.10 4.03
C LEU A 12 -26.37 -9.28 4.72
N GLU A 13 -27.11 -10.36 5.04
CA GLU A 13 -26.54 -11.59 5.61
C GLU A 13 -25.56 -12.27 4.65
N SER A 14 -25.90 -12.32 3.35
CA SER A 14 -25.02 -12.87 2.32
C SER A 14 -23.74 -12.04 2.15
N ASN A 15 -23.86 -10.72 2.10
CA ASN A 15 -22.72 -9.82 2.02
C ASN A 15 -21.82 -9.92 3.27
N ARG A 16 -22.42 -9.98 4.46
CA ARG A 16 -21.68 -10.19 5.70
C ARG A 16 -20.88 -11.49 5.67
N ALA A 17 -21.50 -12.60 5.24
CA ALA A 17 -20.81 -13.88 5.11
C ALA A 17 -19.66 -13.83 4.10
N ALA A 18 -19.84 -13.13 2.97
CA ALA A 18 -18.78 -12.92 1.98
C ALA A 18 -17.60 -12.13 2.56
N TYR A 19 -17.87 -11.01 3.24
CA TYR A 19 -16.81 -10.19 3.86
C TYR A 19 -16.09 -10.93 5.00
N LEU A 20 -16.79 -11.76 5.80
CA LEU A 20 -16.14 -12.57 6.82
C LEU A 20 -15.18 -13.60 6.19
N ARG A 21 -15.56 -14.23 5.06
CA ARG A 21 -14.67 -15.13 4.32
C ARG A 21 -13.46 -14.40 3.75
N MET A 22 -13.66 -13.20 3.20
CA MET A 22 -12.54 -12.39 2.71
C MET A 22 -11.59 -12.03 3.85
N LEU A 23 -12.12 -11.62 5.01
CA LEU A 23 -11.32 -11.31 6.19
C LEU A 23 -10.55 -12.55 6.68
N ALA A 24 -11.21 -13.70 6.76
CA ALA A 24 -10.61 -14.99 7.12
C ALA A 24 -9.40 -15.33 6.25
N LEU A 25 -9.52 -15.11 4.92
CA LEU A 25 -8.42 -15.30 3.97
C LEU A 25 -7.28 -14.31 4.18
N LEU A 26 -7.58 -13.04 4.49
CA LEU A 26 -6.56 -12.01 4.72
C LEU A 26 -5.75 -12.24 5.99
N ILE A 27 -6.39 -12.74 7.06
CA ILE A 27 -5.72 -12.99 8.34
C ILE A 27 -5.16 -14.42 8.46
N GLY A 28 -5.50 -15.31 7.53
CA GLY A 28 -5.11 -16.73 7.57
C GLY A 28 -5.81 -17.57 8.64
N GLU A 29 -6.94 -17.09 9.18
CA GLU A 29 -7.70 -17.77 10.24
C GLU A 29 -9.13 -18.11 9.77
N ASN A 30 -9.69 -19.20 10.28
CA ASN A 30 -11.08 -19.54 10.01
C ASN A 30 -12.02 -18.75 10.94
N LEU A 31 -12.84 -17.88 10.35
CA LEU A 31 -13.88 -17.14 11.06
C LEU A 31 -15.23 -17.84 10.89
N ALA A 32 -15.91 -18.10 12.01
CA ALA A 32 -17.26 -18.61 12.00
C ALA A 32 -18.27 -17.53 11.51
N THR A 33 -19.39 -17.96 10.94
CA THR A 33 -20.41 -17.05 10.40
C THR A 33 -21.09 -16.18 11.47
N ASP A 34 -21.04 -16.60 12.72
CA ASP A 34 -21.57 -15.90 13.90
C ASP A 34 -20.53 -15.01 14.61
N THR A 35 -19.28 -14.97 14.11
CA THR A 35 -18.22 -14.12 14.67
C THR A 35 -18.66 -12.68 14.78
N GLN A 36 -18.62 -12.13 16.00
CA GLN A 36 -18.91 -10.73 16.26
C GLN A 36 -17.68 -9.87 16.00
N LEU A 37 -17.80 -8.97 15.04
CA LEU A 37 -16.77 -7.99 14.75
C LEU A 37 -16.95 -6.77 15.66
N VAL A 38 -15.88 -6.36 16.32
CA VAL A 38 -15.85 -5.14 17.13
C VAL A 38 -15.51 -3.96 16.23
N LYS A 39 -16.27 -2.85 16.36
CA LYS A 39 -15.98 -1.62 15.63
C LYS A 39 -14.58 -1.13 16.01
N PRO A 40 -13.69 -0.88 15.05
CA PRO A 40 -12.33 -0.44 15.34
C PRO A 40 -12.33 0.95 16.00
N ILE A 41 -11.30 1.19 16.80
CA ILE A 41 -11.08 2.49 17.44
C ILE A 41 -10.69 3.50 16.36
N VAL A 42 -11.20 4.73 16.49
CA VAL A 42 -10.78 5.83 15.61
C VAL A 42 -9.24 5.91 15.61
N PRO A 43 -8.57 5.79 14.44
CA PRO A 43 -7.13 5.91 14.41
C PRO A 43 -6.73 7.28 14.93
N GLN A 44 -5.92 7.31 15.98
CA GLN A 44 -5.31 8.56 16.43
C GLN A 44 -4.29 8.95 15.33
N GLY A 45 -4.72 9.80 14.41
CA GLY A 45 -3.84 10.37 13.42
C GLY A 45 -2.94 11.39 14.10
N ASN A 46 -1.65 11.12 14.18
CA ASN A 46 -0.71 12.22 14.18
C ASN A 46 -0.94 12.94 12.86
N SER A 47 -1.36 14.19 12.93
CA SER A 47 -1.46 15.09 11.77
C SER A 47 -0.07 15.51 11.28
N SER A 48 0.89 14.58 11.27
CA SER A 48 2.16 14.81 10.61
C SER A 48 1.96 14.60 9.12
N ASP A 49 2.15 15.63 8.32
CA ASP A 49 2.21 15.57 6.86
C ASP A 49 3.38 14.71 6.35
N VAL A 50 4.04 13.99 7.26
CA VAL A 50 5.19 13.14 6.96
C VAL A 50 4.70 11.80 6.42
N ILE A 51 5.02 11.56 5.16
CA ILE A 51 4.76 10.28 4.48
C ILE A 51 5.92 9.34 4.82
N ASN A 52 5.63 8.23 5.52
CA ASN A 52 6.60 7.20 5.92
C ASN A 52 6.39 5.88 5.16
N ARG A 53 5.88 5.95 3.96
CA ARG A 53 5.58 4.78 3.16
C ARG A 53 6.83 3.97 2.81
N PRO A 54 6.75 2.60 2.86
CA PRO A 54 7.87 1.72 2.53
C PRO A 54 8.43 1.93 1.13
N GLU A 55 7.61 2.40 0.19
CA GLU A 55 8.02 2.69 -1.19
C GLU A 55 9.13 3.77 -1.26
N LEU A 56 9.20 4.67 -0.27
CA LEU A 56 10.29 5.66 -0.21
C LEU A 56 11.64 5.00 0.06
N SER A 57 11.66 3.93 0.85
CA SER A 57 12.88 3.14 1.07
C SER A 57 13.33 2.38 -0.19
N LEU A 58 12.39 1.98 -1.04
CA LEU A 58 12.69 1.37 -2.33
C LEU A 58 13.45 2.34 -3.24
N TYR A 59 13.01 3.61 -3.34
CA TYR A 59 13.73 4.62 -4.13
C TYR A 59 15.15 4.85 -3.59
N THR A 60 15.31 4.91 -2.28
CA THR A 60 16.63 5.02 -1.64
C THR A 60 17.52 3.80 -1.97
N ALA A 61 16.96 2.59 -1.92
CA ALA A 61 17.69 1.38 -2.29
C ALA A 61 18.09 1.36 -3.77
N GLN A 62 17.24 1.86 -4.66
CA GLN A 62 17.53 2.01 -6.08
C GLN A 62 18.68 3.01 -6.31
N GLU A 63 18.67 4.16 -5.64
CA GLU A 63 19.78 5.14 -5.71
C GLU A 63 21.10 4.51 -5.23
N ASN A 64 21.07 3.78 -4.11
CA ASN A 64 22.25 3.07 -3.62
C ASN A 64 22.75 2.01 -4.60
N SER A 65 21.85 1.29 -5.28
CA SER A 65 22.22 0.35 -6.34
C SER A 65 22.95 1.05 -7.50
N ILE A 66 22.50 2.24 -7.91
CA ILE A 66 23.20 3.03 -8.94
C ILE A 66 24.59 3.46 -8.45
N ASN A 67 24.73 3.88 -7.19
CA ASN A 67 26.01 4.26 -6.60
C ASN A 67 27.01 3.07 -6.64
N VAL A 68 26.56 1.86 -6.30
CA VAL A 68 27.38 0.65 -6.36
C VAL A 68 27.78 0.34 -7.79
N LYS A 69 26.85 0.43 -8.75
CA LYS A 69 27.12 0.21 -10.18
C LYS A 69 28.13 1.23 -10.72
N GLU A 70 28.03 2.50 -10.29
CA GLU A 70 29.02 3.53 -10.69
C GLU A 70 30.41 3.25 -10.10
N GLN A 71 30.47 2.74 -8.83
CA GLN A 71 31.75 2.33 -8.24
C GLN A 71 32.33 1.12 -8.98
N ALA A 72 31.50 0.12 -9.33
CA ALA A 72 31.92 -1.03 -10.11
C ALA A 72 32.43 -0.61 -11.50
N LEU A 73 31.77 0.37 -12.14
CA LEU A 73 32.26 0.93 -13.39
C LEU A 73 33.69 1.48 -13.25
N LYS A 74 33.96 2.23 -12.16
CA LYS A 74 35.30 2.81 -11.92
C LYS A 74 36.38 1.75 -11.78
N THR A 75 36.07 0.57 -11.26
CA THR A 75 37.04 -0.53 -11.13
C THR A 75 37.40 -1.13 -12.49
N GLY A 76 36.46 -1.17 -13.45
CA GLY A 76 36.70 -1.64 -14.82
C GLY A 76 37.70 -0.80 -15.62
N TYR A 77 37.94 0.46 -15.23
CA TYR A 77 38.91 1.35 -15.91
C TYR A 77 40.30 1.34 -15.25
N ARG A 78 40.46 0.66 -14.12
CA ARG A 78 41.75 0.57 -13.44
C ARG A 78 42.56 -0.62 -13.95
N PRO A 79 43.90 -0.50 -13.98
CA PRO A 79 44.73 -1.66 -14.23
C PRO A 79 44.51 -2.72 -13.17
N GLN A 80 44.38 -3.99 -13.61
CA GLN A 80 44.21 -5.14 -12.73
C GLN A 80 45.52 -5.90 -12.65
N LEU A 81 46.05 -6.07 -11.46
CA LEU A 81 47.23 -6.89 -11.19
C LEU A 81 46.75 -8.21 -10.54
N GLY A 82 46.97 -9.32 -11.19
CA GLY A 82 46.72 -10.65 -10.66
C GLY A 82 48.02 -11.41 -10.45
N LEU A 83 48.15 -12.09 -9.33
CA LEU A 83 49.18 -13.09 -9.11
C LEU A 83 48.57 -14.45 -9.37
N PHE A 84 49.37 -15.33 -10.03
CA PHE A 84 48.95 -16.70 -10.26
C PHE A 84 50.08 -17.70 -9.93
N ALA A 85 49.69 -18.84 -9.47
CA ALA A 85 50.56 -19.99 -9.24
C ALA A 85 49.85 -21.22 -9.82
N GLN A 86 50.56 -21.96 -10.64
CA GLN A 86 50.10 -23.21 -11.24
C GLN A 86 51.13 -24.30 -11.01
N GLY A 87 50.70 -25.43 -10.50
CA GLY A 87 51.50 -26.63 -10.38
C GLY A 87 50.89 -27.76 -11.18
N ALA A 88 51.69 -28.54 -11.84
CA ALA A 88 51.28 -29.74 -12.55
C ALA A 88 52.35 -30.83 -12.55
N TYR A 89 51.92 -32.06 -12.89
CA TYR A 89 52.78 -33.22 -13.08
C TYR A 89 52.50 -33.75 -14.47
N GLY A 90 53.53 -33.79 -15.30
CA GLY A 90 53.36 -34.17 -16.71
C GLY A 90 54.62 -34.65 -17.41
N ASN A 91 54.41 -35.24 -18.57
CA ASN A 91 55.48 -35.66 -19.47
C ASN A 91 55.18 -35.13 -20.89
N PRO A 92 56.03 -34.27 -21.50
CA PRO A 92 57.18 -33.64 -20.86
C PRO A 92 56.72 -32.59 -19.82
N GLY A 93 57.52 -32.34 -18.81
CA GLY A 93 57.34 -31.23 -17.88
C GLY A 93 57.65 -29.88 -18.55
N LEU A 94 58.16 -28.88 -17.83
CA LEU A 94 58.61 -27.60 -18.41
C LEU A 94 59.77 -27.78 -19.41
N ASN A 95 60.58 -28.82 -19.26
CA ASN A 95 61.68 -29.15 -20.19
C ASN A 95 61.20 -30.14 -21.26
N MET A 96 60.92 -29.63 -22.45
CA MET A 96 60.45 -30.42 -23.60
C MET A 96 61.46 -31.48 -24.10
N LEU A 97 62.75 -31.38 -23.72
CA LEU A 97 63.79 -32.31 -24.13
C LEU A 97 63.86 -33.56 -23.23
N LYS A 98 63.18 -33.56 -22.10
CA LYS A 98 63.10 -34.72 -21.21
C LYS A 98 61.81 -35.50 -21.43
N ASN A 99 61.94 -36.77 -21.73
CA ASN A 99 60.81 -37.69 -21.88
C ASN A 99 60.58 -38.46 -20.55
N SER A 100 60.30 -37.70 -19.48
CA SER A 100 59.97 -38.25 -18.16
C SER A 100 58.88 -37.44 -17.52
N PHE A 101 58.05 -38.08 -16.66
CA PHE A 101 57.09 -37.37 -15.84
C PHE A 101 57.83 -36.63 -14.71
N GLU A 102 57.65 -35.31 -14.66
CA GLU A 102 58.22 -34.45 -13.63
C GLU A 102 57.20 -33.45 -13.11
N PRO A 103 57.23 -33.14 -11.80
CA PRO A 103 56.46 -32.04 -11.24
C PRO A 103 57.06 -30.70 -11.70
N TYR A 104 56.16 -29.74 -12.01
CA TYR A 104 56.58 -28.37 -12.32
C TYR A 104 55.67 -27.35 -11.70
N TYR A 105 56.13 -26.15 -11.47
CA TYR A 105 55.36 -25.02 -11.02
C TYR A 105 55.71 -23.78 -11.84
N ILE A 106 54.68 -22.94 -12.02
CA ILE A 106 54.79 -21.64 -12.67
C ILE A 106 54.17 -20.62 -11.73
N VAL A 107 54.93 -19.59 -11.39
CA VAL A 107 54.46 -18.48 -10.59
C VAL A 107 54.66 -17.20 -11.40
N GLY A 108 53.68 -16.35 -11.43
CA GLY A 108 53.80 -15.12 -12.21
C GLY A 108 52.83 -14.03 -11.73
N ALA A 109 53.04 -12.88 -12.32
CA ALA A 109 52.15 -11.73 -12.19
C ALA A 109 51.59 -11.37 -13.59
N ARG A 110 50.29 -11.09 -13.64
CA ARG A 110 49.62 -10.65 -14.84
C ARG A 110 49.06 -9.24 -14.62
N LEU A 111 49.47 -8.29 -15.42
CA LEU A 111 48.88 -6.95 -15.50
C LEU A 111 47.95 -6.90 -16.71
N SER A 112 46.66 -6.62 -16.46
CA SER A 112 45.69 -6.41 -17.53
C SER A 112 45.07 -5.02 -17.41
N TRP A 113 44.99 -4.30 -18.52
CA TRP A 113 44.38 -2.99 -18.57
C TRP A 113 43.58 -2.83 -19.85
N ASN A 114 42.27 -2.55 -19.71
CA ASN A 114 41.37 -2.35 -20.84
C ASN A 114 41.23 -0.86 -21.17
N PHE A 115 42.05 -0.36 -22.09
CA PHE A 115 41.99 1.03 -22.53
C PHE A 115 40.75 1.36 -23.36
N GLY A 116 40.11 0.39 -24.01
CA GLY A 116 38.90 0.58 -24.81
C GLY A 116 37.73 1.06 -23.98
N SER A 117 37.66 0.66 -22.71
CA SER A 117 36.60 1.11 -21.77
C SER A 117 36.68 2.60 -21.44
N LEU A 118 37.84 3.25 -21.54
CA LEU A 118 37.99 4.68 -21.33
C LEU A 118 37.20 5.52 -22.33
N TYR A 119 37.02 5.02 -23.56
CA TYR A 119 36.25 5.71 -24.59
C TYR A 119 34.77 5.86 -24.25
N THR A 120 34.18 4.90 -23.56
CA THR A 120 32.76 4.91 -23.17
C THR A 120 32.51 5.55 -21.83
N LEU A 121 33.55 5.82 -21.00
CA LEU A 121 33.46 6.32 -19.62
C LEU A 121 32.50 7.50 -19.46
N LYS A 122 32.60 8.51 -20.33
CA LYS A 122 31.77 9.71 -20.28
C LYS A 122 30.29 9.39 -20.50
N ASN A 123 30.01 8.51 -21.45
CA ASN A 123 28.64 8.09 -21.78
C ASN A 123 28.05 7.21 -20.67
N ASP A 124 28.84 6.31 -20.10
CA ASP A 124 28.40 5.44 -19.00
C ASP A 124 28.11 6.23 -17.73
N LYS A 125 28.91 7.25 -17.40
CA LYS A 125 28.59 8.20 -16.33
C LYS A 125 27.30 8.98 -16.59
N ARG A 126 27.07 9.41 -17.84
CA ARG A 126 25.83 10.10 -18.20
C ARG A 126 24.61 9.20 -18.03
N LYS A 127 24.71 7.91 -18.39
CA LYS A 127 23.65 6.94 -18.14
C LYS A 127 23.25 6.90 -16.66
N PHE A 128 24.21 6.80 -15.74
CA PHE A 128 23.92 6.79 -14.30
C PHE A 128 23.30 8.10 -13.81
N THR A 129 23.74 9.26 -14.35
CA THR A 129 23.10 10.54 -14.03
C THR A 129 21.65 10.56 -14.47
N THR A 130 21.35 10.12 -15.69
CA THR A 130 19.98 10.04 -16.21
C THR A 130 19.12 9.04 -15.40
N GLU A 131 19.72 7.91 -15.02
CA GLU A 131 19.04 6.91 -14.19
C GLU A 131 18.67 7.46 -12.80
N ARG A 132 19.58 8.20 -12.15
CA ARG A 132 19.27 8.90 -10.89
C ARG A 132 18.14 9.91 -11.05
N GLN A 133 18.19 10.72 -12.12
CA GLN A 133 17.13 11.70 -12.41
C GLN A 133 15.78 11.00 -12.60
N ARG A 134 15.77 9.84 -13.28
CA ARG A 134 14.56 9.04 -13.46
C ARG A 134 14.01 8.52 -12.12
N ILE A 135 14.88 7.98 -11.25
CA ILE A 135 14.49 7.52 -9.92
C ILE A 135 13.93 8.68 -9.11
N GLN A 136 14.60 9.85 -9.12
CA GLN A 136 14.14 11.04 -8.41
C GLN A 136 12.78 11.52 -8.93
N SER A 137 12.60 11.60 -10.26
CA SER A 137 11.32 11.99 -10.86
C SER A 137 10.19 11.02 -10.50
N ASN A 138 10.46 9.72 -10.44
CA ASN A 138 9.48 8.72 -10.03
C ASN A 138 9.11 8.89 -8.54
N ARG A 139 10.09 9.18 -7.68
CA ARG A 139 9.86 9.48 -6.27
C ARG A 139 9.00 10.74 -6.10
N ASP A 140 9.33 11.80 -6.83
CA ASP A 140 8.60 13.07 -6.76
C ASP A 140 7.16 12.89 -7.26
N LEU A 141 6.96 12.14 -8.34
CA LEU A 141 5.63 11.77 -8.84
C LEU A 141 4.83 10.94 -7.82
N PHE A 142 5.49 9.98 -7.18
CA PHE A 142 4.86 9.18 -6.13
C PHE A 142 4.40 10.07 -4.96
N LEU A 143 5.26 10.95 -4.47
CA LEU A 143 4.92 11.90 -3.40
C LEU A 143 3.79 12.84 -3.80
N PHE A 144 3.85 13.38 -5.02
CA PHE A 144 2.80 14.25 -5.55
C PHE A 144 1.43 13.54 -5.59
N ASN A 145 1.39 12.32 -6.13
CA ASN A 145 0.15 11.53 -6.17
C ASN A 145 -0.36 11.18 -4.78
N THR A 146 0.54 10.88 -3.84
CA THR A 146 0.15 10.60 -2.44
C THR A 146 -0.44 11.84 -1.79
N HIS A 147 0.15 13.03 -2.00
CA HIS A 147 -0.41 14.29 -1.49
C HIS A 147 -1.77 14.63 -2.10
N LEU A 148 -1.98 14.36 -3.40
CA LEU A 148 -3.30 14.53 -4.03
C LEU A 148 -4.34 13.64 -3.37
N GLN A 149 -4.02 12.36 -3.18
CA GLN A 149 -4.93 11.41 -2.51
C GLN A 149 -5.22 11.80 -1.06
N LEU A 150 -4.21 12.29 -0.33
CA LEU A 150 -4.40 12.79 1.03
C LEU A 150 -5.32 14.02 1.08
N ALA A 151 -5.16 14.94 0.14
CA ALA A 151 -6.02 16.12 0.06
C ALA A 151 -7.47 15.75 -0.26
N GLU A 152 -7.70 14.83 -1.20
CA GLU A 152 -9.01 14.29 -1.51
C GLU A 152 -9.64 13.62 -0.28
N GLN A 153 -8.89 12.71 0.35
CA GLN A 153 -9.35 11.97 1.52
C GLN A 153 -9.70 12.89 2.70
N GLN A 154 -8.91 13.93 2.93
CA GLN A 154 -9.18 14.95 3.95
C GLN A 154 -10.47 15.72 3.66
N GLY A 155 -10.74 16.00 2.38
CA GLY A 155 -11.99 16.62 1.94
C GLY A 155 -13.21 15.75 2.28
N VAL A 156 -13.14 14.44 1.96
CA VAL A 156 -14.20 13.46 2.25
C VAL A 156 -14.42 13.34 3.78
N ILE A 157 -13.37 13.18 4.57
CA ILE A 157 -13.45 13.11 6.04
C ILE A 157 -14.14 14.35 6.60
N THR A 158 -13.74 15.54 6.13
CA THR A 158 -14.33 16.81 6.59
C THR A 158 -15.81 16.90 6.24
N ALA A 159 -16.21 16.45 5.04
CA ALA A 159 -17.60 16.42 4.61
C ALA A 159 -18.42 15.46 5.48
N LEU A 160 -17.95 14.24 5.71
CA LEU A 160 -18.61 13.24 6.58
C LEU A 160 -18.76 13.74 8.03
N GLN A 161 -17.73 14.38 8.59
CA GLN A 161 -17.81 14.97 9.92
C GLN A 161 -18.90 16.04 10.02
N LYS A 162 -19.08 16.87 8.98
CA LYS A 162 -20.17 17.85 8.91
C LYS A 162 -21.52 17.17 8.79
N GLN A 163 -21.66 16.15 7.95
CA GLN A 163 -22.90 15.38 7.77
C GLN A 163 -23.32 14.71 9.09
N MET A 164 -22.39 14.08 9.80
CA MET A 164 -22.69 13.44 11.08
C MET A 164 -23.20 14.40 12.17
N LYS A 165 -22.77 15.67 12.17
CA LYS A 165 -23.35 16.69 13.05
C LYS A 165 -24.83 16.91 12.75
N THR A 166 -25.19 16.93 11.47
CA THR A 166 -26.56 17.13 10.99
C THR A 166 -27.43 15.88 11.20
N ASP A 167 -26.86 14.67 11.11
CA ASP A 167 -27.60 13.41 11.28
C ASP A 167 -28.32 13.32 12.64
N ASN A 168 -27.68 13.74 13.72
CA ASN A 168 -28.28 13.74 15.02
C ASN A 168 -29.50 14.65 15.07
N GLU A 169 -29.44 15.80 14.43
CA GLU A 169 -30.55 16.75 14.34
C GLU A 169 -31.70 16.18 13.49
N ILE A 170 -31.37 15.58 12.35
CA ILE A 170 -32.35 14.90 11.48
C ILE A 170 -33.09 13.81 12.25
N ILE A 171 -32.36 12.95 12.96
CA ILE A 171 -32.95 11.87 13.75
C ILE A 171 -33.87 12.46 14.83
N ARG A 172 -33.45 13.51 15.54
CA ARG A 172 -34.26 14.18 16.54
C ARG A 172 -35.57 14.71 15.96
N LEU A 173 -35.50 15.37 14.81
CA LEU A 173 -36.67 15.90 14.11
C LEU A 173 -37.61 14.78 13.65
N ARG A 174 -37.07 13.72 13.04
CA ARG A 174 -37.85 12.57 12.57
C ARG A 174 -38.53 11.84 13.74
N THR A 175 -37.82 11.68 14.85
CA THR A 175 -38.41 11.09 16.08
C THR A 175 -39.59 11.90 16.59
N ASN A 176 -39.51 13.24 16.59
CA ASN A 176 -40.60 14.11 17.01
C ASN A 176 -41.80 14.01 16.06
N ILE A 177 -41.54 13.99 14.73
CA ILE A 177 -42.60 13.82 13.72
C ILE A 177 -43.34 12.50 13.92
N ARG A 178 -42.58 11.39 14.08
CA ARG A 178 -43.16 10.07 14.34
C ARG A 178 -44.02 10.04 15.60
N LYS A 179 -43.51 10.59 16.71
CA LYS A 179 -44.29 10.69 17.96
C LYS A 179 -45.60 11.48 17.77
N SER A 180 -45.54 12.60 17.02
CA SER A 180 -46.72 13.37 16.67
C SER A 180 -47.69 12.59 15.78
N ALA A 181 -47.19 11.80 14.84
CA ALA A 181 -48.01 10.92 14.01
C ALA A 181 -48.70 9.83 14.82
N GLU A 182 -47.99 9.21 15.78
CA GLU A 182 -48.56 8.21 16.70
C GLU A 182 -49.73 8.80 17.52
N ALA A 183 -49.54 9.99 18.10
CA ALA A 183 -50.61 10.68 18.83
C ALA A 183 -51.82 11.00 17.94
N LYS A 184 -51.61 11.41 16.71
CA LYS A 184 -52.67 11.67 15.72
C LYS A 184 -53.43 10.41 15.33
N VAL A 185 -52.75 9.28 15.17
CA VAL A 185 -53.40 7.98 14.92
C VAL A 185 -54.25 7.57 16.10
N ALA A 186 -53.73 7.70 17.32
CA ALA A 186 -54.47 7.41 18.55
C ALA A 186 -55.77 8.26 18.68
N ASN A 187 -55.76 9.48 18.16
CA ASN A 187 -56.94 10.37 18.14
C ASN A 187 -57.77 10.24 16.85
N GLY A 188 -57.50 9.28 15.97
CA GLY A 188 -58.25 9.03 14.74
C GLY A 188 -58.08 10.09 13.64
N THR A 189 -57.09 10.99 13.75
CA THR A 189 -56.87 12.12 12.85
C THR A 189 -55.80 11.86 11.78
N LEU A 190 -55.11 10.71 11.85
CA LEU A 190 -54.10 10.28 10.88
C LEU A 190 -54.27 8.79 10.60
N THR A 191 -53.97 8.36 9.38
CA THR A 191 -53.99 6.92 9.00
C THR A 191 -52.76 6.18 9.52
N VAL A 192 -52.92 4.90 9.82
CA VAL A 192 -51.78 4.01 10.17
C VAL A 192 -50.73 3.97 9.12
N THR A 193 -51.10 4.02 7.84
CA THR A 193 -50.19 4.04 6.71
C THR A 193 -49.28 5.25 6.73
N GLU A 194 -49.78 6.43 7.04
CA GLU A 194 -49.00 7.66 7.17
C GLU A 194 -48.03 7.59 8.36
N MET A 195 -48.49 7.06 9.49
CA MET A 195 -47.61 6.81 10.64
C MET A 195 -46.46 5.85 10.30
N LEU A 196 -46.73 4.72 9.61
CA LEU A 196 -45.71 3.77 9.19
C LEU A 196 -44.70 4.41 8.25
N ARG A 197 -45.12 5.38 7.41
CA ARG A 197 -44.19 6.13 6.56
C ARG A 197 -43.21 6.96 7.40
N GLU A 198 -43.70 7.62 8.45
CA GLU A 198 -42.84 8.43 9.34
C GLU A 198 -41.90 7.55 10.19
N LEU A 199 -42.35 6.35 10.59
CA LEU A 199 -41.50 5.35 11.23
C LEU A 199 -40.36 4.87 10.28
N THR A 200 -40.72 4.64 9.03
CA THR A 200 -39.72 4.27 8.00
C THR A 200 -38.71 5.39 7.78
N ASN A 201 -39.16 6.63 7.70
CA ASN A 201 -38.29 7.80 7.56
C ASN A 201 -37.32 7.97 8.74
N GLU A 202 -37.76 7.74 9.99
CA GLU A 202 -36.87 7.75 11.16
C GLU A 202 -35.84 6.64 11.08
N ASN A 203 -36.25 5.41 10.70
CA ASN A 203 -35.35 4.28 10.57
C ASN A 203 -34.29 4.53 9.48
N LEU A 204 -34.66 5.09 8.34
CA LEU A 204 -33.71 5.47 7.28
C LEU A 204 -32.69 6.52 7.77
N ALA A 205 -33.15 7.51 8.55
CA ALA A 205 -32.23 8.51 9.11
C ALA A 205 -31.20 7.86 10.06
N ARG A 206 -31.62 6.90 10.89
CA ARG A 206 -30.72 6.15 11.77
C ARG A 206 -29.75 5.27 11.02
N GLN A 207 -30.21 4.61 9.94
CA GLN A 207 -29.36 3.80 9.08
C GLN A 207 -28.31 4.66 8.35
N ASN A 208 -28.71 5.83 7.82
CA ASN A 208 -27.78 6.75 7.17
C ASN A 208 -26.69 7.22 8.13
N LYS A 209 -27.03 7.57 9.37
CA LYS A 209 -26.04 7.92 10.40
C LYS A 209 -25.05 6.77 10.64
N ALA A 210 -25.55 5.54 10.80
CA ALA A 210 -24.68 4.38 10.99
C ALA A 210 -23.75 4.16 9.80
N LEU A 211 -24.24 4.38 8.57
CA LEU A 211 -23.45 4.30 7.35
C LEU A 211 -22.35 5.37 7.33
N HIS A 212 -22.69 6.64 7.63
CA HIS A 212 -21.71 7.72 7.69
C HIS A 212 -20.62 7.47 8.75
N GLU A 213 -20.99 6.89 9.91
CA GLU A 213 -20.02 6.52 10.93
C GLU A 213 -19.00 5.48 10.45
N ILE A 214 -19.46 4.47 9.69
CA ILE A 214 -18.57 3.43 9.15
C ILE A 214 -17.73 4.00 8.02
N GLN A 215 -18.32 4.80 7.14
CA GLN A 215 -17.57 5.47 6.06
C GLN A 215 -16.48 6.36 6.62
N LEU A 216 -16.77 7.17 7.63
CA LEU A 216 -15.77 8.01 8.29
C LEU A 216 -14.60 7.19 8.84
N LEU A 217 -14.89 6.06 9.51
CA LEU A 217 -13.84 5.17 9.98
C LEU A 217 -12.99 4.60 8.84
N MET A 218 -13.63 4.11 7.80
CA MET A 218 -12.92 3.59 6.61
C MET A 218 -11.99 4.65 6.02
N ASP A 219 -12.49 5.87 5.85
CA ASP A 219 -11.73 6.97 5.27
C ASP A 219 -10.56 7.40 6.17
N MET A 220 -10.73 7.40 7.48
CA MET A 220 -9.63 7.67 8.42
C MET A 220 -8.55 6.58 8.38
N TYR A 221 -8.93 5.31 8.25
CA TYR A 221 -7.97 4.22 8.06
C TYR A 221 -7.29 4.27 6.70
N GLN A 222 -8.02 4.66 5.65
CA GLN A 222 -7.45 4.90 4.33
C GLN A 222 -6.40 6.02 4.38
N GLN A 223 -6.71 7.13 5.03
CA GLN A 223 -5.76 8.22 5.24
C GLN A 223 -4.50 7.75 5.97
N LYS A 224 -4.66 6.96 7.04
CA LYS A 224 -3.53 6.36 7.76
C LYS A 224 -2.69 5.44 6.87
N HIS A 225 -3.32 4.66 5.99
CA HIS A 225 -2.61 3.81 5.04
C HIS A 225 -1.81 4.63 4.02
N LEU A 226 -2.30 5.80 3.60
CA LEU A 226 -1.59 6.68 2.67
C LEU A 226 -0.34 7.33 3.29
N THR A 227 -0.25 7.44 4.62
CA THR A 227 0.89 8.05 5.32
C THR A 227 1.90 7.05 5.86
N ASN A 228 1.48 5.80 6.08
CA ASN A 228 2.32 4.71 6.60
C ASN A 228 2.69 3.76 5.46
#